data_40dc350757e935cb649286a99b085c4a
#
_entry.id   40dc350757e935cb649286a99b085c4a
#
_cell.length_a   1.000
_cell.length_b   1.000
_cell.length_c   1.000
_cell.angle_alpha   90.00
_cell.angle_beta   90.00
_cell.angle_gamma   90.00
#
_symmetry.space_group_name_H-M   'P 1'
#
loop_
_entity.id
_entity.type
_entity.pdbx_description
1 polymer ?
#
loop_
_entity_poly.entity_id
_entity_poly.type
_entity_poly.pdbx_seq_one_letter_code
_entity_poly.pdbx_strand_id
1 'polypeptide(L)'
;MSGLPARRSDPDVGPLADWALAERVARMIALRDQPRVTRDDVDLLRAELRDTTARADGLARDATGLGADLPPATVRVVGRGTWLKANLESIAWLVDPLADQLMERSEVNRTLARKALGAQLGIVFGYMATKVLGQYEVLLPGDEVPGRLTLVGPNLVQLERDYLPTVDVTPEAFRMGVVLHELAHRVQFEGVDWMRPTLREIVDTYLSETRLDADRLKTIVDRLGELLRSAREGLSLKHFLDVVLTPAQRVLMDRAQGMMSLLEGHGNVVMDWGAQLLTERGAAGEDIAGVRQALNERRRQGADRLLFKVLGLSMKAKQYSQGEEFILEIERRHGRDVFNQVWRDPAYLPTPEELEQPELWVGRVGT
;
A
#
# COMPACT_ATOMS: atom_id res chain seq x y z
N MET A 1 -4.28 11.30 -27.08
CA MET A 1 -3.38 10.15 -27.26
C MET A 1 -1.95 10.69 -27.37
N SER A 2 -1.27 10.83 -26.27
CA SER A 2 0.17 11.15 -26.24
C SER A 2 0.79 10.13 -25.31
N GLY A 3 1.25 9.01 -25.89
CA GLY A 3 2.02 8.00 -25.16
C GLY A 3 3.35 8.61 -24.76
N LEU A 4 3.62 8.71 -23.48
CA LEU A 4 4.94 9.02 -22.95
C LEU A 4 5.92 7.95 -23.44
N PRO A 5 7.14 8.32 -23.86
CA PRO A 5 8.12 7.36 -24.33
C PRO A 5 8.50 6.38 -23.21
N ALA A 6 8.69 5.12 -23.59
CA ALA A 6 9.18 4.08 -22.70
C ALA A 6 10.43 4.60 -21.97
N ARG A 7 10.39 4.66 -20.64
CA ARG A 7 11.51 5.10 -19.81
C ARG A 7 12.68 4.11 -20.01
N ARG A 8 13.71 4.55 -20.74
CA ARG A 8 14.99 3.83 -20.83
C ARG A 8 15.99 4.57 -19.96
N SER A 9 16.55 3.89 -18.95
CA SER A 9 17.75 4.37 -18.27
C SER A 9 18.92 4.40 -19.25
N ASP A 10 19.77 5.42 -19.16
CA ASP A 10 21.03 5.44 -19.89
C ASP A 10 21.89 4.28 -19.36
N PRO A 11 22.35 3.37 -20.24
CA PRO A 11 23.17 2.23 -19.84
C PRO A 11 24.48 2.63 -19.15
N ASP A 12 24.95 3.87 -19.34
CA ASP A 12 26.22 4.36 -18.76
C ASP A 12 26.08 4.85 -17.30
N VAL A 13 24.87 5.17 -16.81
CA VAL A 13 24.68 5.69 -15.45
C VAL A 13 24.44 4.58 -14.42
N GLY A 14 23.84 3.47 -14.83
CA GLY A 14 23.53 2.32 -13.98
C GLY A 14 22.41 2.59 -12.96
N PRO A 15 22.05 1.62 -12.11
CA PRO A 15 20.89 1.70 -11.22
C PRO A 15 21.08 2.73 -10.09
N LEU A 16 19.96 3.24 -9.54
CA LEU A 16 19.95 4.18 -8.41
C LEU A 16 20.50 3.56 -7.11
N ALA A 17 20.22 2.28 -6.88
CA ALA A 17 20.64 1.54 -5.69
C ALA A 17 21.36 0.23 -6.07
N ASP A 18 22.12 -0.35 -5.15
CA ASP A 18 22.60 -1.73 -5.23
C ASP A 18 21.44 -2.69 -4.88
N TRP A 19 20.62 -3.01 -5.89
CA TRP A 19 19.43 -3.86 -5.72
C TRP A 19 19.78 -5.28 -5.28
N ALA A 20 20.96 -5.80 -5.68
CA ALA A 20 21.43 -7.09 -5.24
C ALA A 20 21.77 -7.09 -3.74
N LEU A 21 22.37 -6.01 -3.24
CA LEU A 21 22.59 -5.83 -1.81
C LEU A 21 21.27 -5.63 -1.07
N ALA A 22 20.33 -4.84 -1.62
CA ALA A 22 19.00 -4.65 -1.06
C ALA A 22 18.28 -5.99 -0.88
N GLU A 23 18.26 -6.85 -1.91
CA GLU A 23 17.63 -8.17 -1.82
C GLU A 23 18.32 -9.06 -0.77
N ARG A 24 19.65 -9.10 -0.71
CA ARG A 24 20.38 -9.90 0.28
C ARG A 24 20.05 -9.47 1.71
N VAL A 25 20.11 -8.17 2.00
CA VAL A 25 19.81 -7.62 3.33
C VAL A 25 18.35 -7.89 3.70
N ALA A 26 17.44 -7.64 2.77
CA ALA A 26 16.03 -7.86 2.99
C ALA A 26 15.69 -9.33 3.27
N ARG A 27 16.28 -10.27 2.52
CA ARG A 27 16.12 -11.72 2.75
C ARG A 27 16.61 -12.16 4.12
N MET A 28 17.75 -11.64 4.60
CA MET A 28 18.25 -11.95 5.93
C MET A 28 17.24 -11.58 7.03
N ILE A 29 16.54 -10.46 6.85
CA ILE A 29 15.53 -10.00 7.81
C ILE A 29 14.23 -10.79 7.64
N ALA A 30 13.71 -10.87 6.41
CA ALA A 30 12.40 -11.43 6.12
C ALA A 30 12.30 -12.94 6.43
N LEU A 31 13.38 -13.69 6.24
CA LEU A 31 13.36 -15.15 6.36
C LEU A 31 13.83 -15.65 7.72
N ARG A 32 14.36 -14.78 8.59
CA ARG A 32 14.93 -15.20 9.89
C ARG A 32 13.93 -15.97 10.75
N ASP A 33 12.71 -15.44 10.89
CA ASP A 33 11.68 -15.99 11.76
C ASP A 33 10.43 -16.42 10.95
N GLN A 34 10.66 -16.91 9.71
CA GLN A 34 9.55 -17.39 8.88
C GLN A 34 9.00 -18.70 9.45
N PRO A 35 7.67 -18.82 9.63
CA PRO A 35 7.07 -20.05 10.11
C PRO A 35 7.38 -21.20 9.17
N ARG A 36 7.69 -22.37 9.76
CA ARG A 36 7.87 -23.61 8.99
C ARG A 36 6.49 -24.16 8.64
N VAL A 37 6.27 -24.44 7.37
CA VAL A 37 5.06 -25.03 6.82
C VAL A 37 5.45 -26.22 5.93
N THR A 38 4.64 -27.25 5.91
CA THR A 38 4.81 -28.38 4.99
C THR A 38 4.32 -28.01 3.59
N ARG A 39 4.62 -28.84 2.59
CA ARG A 39 4.06 -28.64 1.24
C ARG A 39 2.55 -28.79 1.25
N ASP A 40 2.04 -29.77 1.97
CA ASP A 40 0.60 -30.02 2.08
C ASP A 40 -0.13 -28.85 2.73
N ASP A 41 0.44 -28.23 3.78
CA ASP A 41 -0.11 -26.99 4.39
C ASP A 41 -0.16 -25.84 3.37
N VAL A 42 0.87 -25.70 2.54
CA VAL A 42 0.92 -24.66 1.51
C VAL A 42 -0.14 -24.90 0.43
N ASP A 43 -0.29 -26.15 -0.02
CA ASP A 43 -1.25 -26.48 -1.07
C ASP A 43 -2.69 -26.38 -0.57
N LEU A 44 -2.96 -26.77 0.68
CA LEU A 44 -4.25 -26.55 1.34
C LEU A 44 -4.56 -25.05 1.45
N LEU A 45 -3.65 -24.26 2.00
CA LEU A 45 -3.83 -22.80 2.12
C LEU A 45 -4.08 -22.13 0.76
N ARG A 46 -3.39 -22.58 -0.29
CA ARG A 46 -3.62 -22.05 -1.66
C ARG A 46 -5.00 -22.41 -2.18
N ALA A 47 -5.49 -23.61 -1.93
CA ALA A 47 -6.82 -24.03 -2.35
C ALA A 47 -7.89 -23.23 -1.62
N GLU A 48 -7.79 -23.06 -0.31
CA GLU A 48 -8.69 -22.28 0.51
C GLU A 48 -8.71 -20.81 0.11
N LEU A 49 -7.54 -20.20 -0.11
CA LEU A 49 -7.46 -18.79 -0.51
C LEU A 49 -7.98 -18.55 -1.94
N ARG A 50 -7.90 -19.52 -2.85
CA ARG A 50 -8.56 -19.41 -4.17
C ARG A 50 -10.08 -19.41 -4.03
N ASP A 51 -10.63 -20.32 -3.22
CA ASP A 51 -12.06 -20.39 -2.95
C ASP A 51 -12.55 -19.09 -2.27
N THR A 52 -11.84 -18.65 -1.23
CA THR A 52 -12.12 -17.38 -0.54
C THR A 52 -12.08 -16.21 -1.51
N THR A 53 -11.08 -16.16 -2.42
CA THR A 53 -10.98 -15.10 -3.42
C THR A 53 -12.16 -15.10 -4.38
N ALA A 54 -12.60 -16.28 -4.85
CA ALA A 54 -13.74 -16.37 -5.76
C ALA A 54 -15.04 -15.88 -5.10
N ARG A 55 -15.25 -16.19 -3.82
CA ARG A 55 -16.42 -15.73 -3.05
C ARG A 55 -16.32 -14.22 -2.75
N ALA A 56 -15.17 -13.76 -2.30
CA ALA A 56 -14.93 -12.36 -1.94
C ALA A 56 -14.99 -11.42 -3.16
N ASP A 57 -14.65 -11.90 -4.38
CA ASP A 57 -14.69 -11.08 -5.59
C ASP A 57 -16.12 -10.61 -5.94
N GLY A 58 -17.09 -11.52 -5.90
CA GLY A 58 -18.50 -11.15 -6.05
C GLY A 58 -18.96 -10.22 -4.94
N LEU A 59 -18.59 -10.52 -3.69
CA LEU A 59 -18.95 -9.71 -2.53
C LEU A 59 -18.38 -8.28 -2.62
N ALA A 60 -17.13 -8.11 -3.05
CA ALA A 60 -16.52 -6.78 -3.23
C ALA A 60 -17.25 -5.95 -4.28
N ARG A 61 -17.61 -6.54 -5.41
CA ARG A 61 -18.38 -5.87 -6.47
C ARG A 61 -19.77 -5.47 -6.00
N ASP A 62 -20.48 -6.38 -5.34
CA ASP A 62 -21.84 -6.13 -4.85
C ASP A 62 -21.84 -5.06 -3.74
N ALA A 63 -20.83 -5.07 -2.86
CA ALA A 63 -20.69 -4.10 -1.79
C ALA A 63 -20.38 -2.68 -2.31
N THR A 64 -19.57 -2.58 -3.37
CA THR A 64 -19.07 -1.29 -3.87
C THR A 64 -19.83 -0.75 -5.07
N GLY A 65 -20.50 -1.61 -5.84
CA GLY A 65 -21.04 -1.27 -7.15
C GLY A 65 -19.98 -1.04 -8.22
N LEU A 66 -18.70 -1.34 -7.95
CA LEU A 66 -17.58 -1.14 -8.87
C LEU A 66 -17.15 -2.45 -9.53
N GLY A 67 -16.61 -2.35 -10.75
CA GLY A 67 -15.93 -3.46 -11.40
C GLY A 67 -16.86 -4.59 -11.86
N ALA A 68 -18.13 -4.29 -12.20
CA ALA A 68 -19.11 -5.29 -12.66
C ALA A 68 -18.62 -6.09 -13.87
N ASP A 69 -17.91 -5.44 -14.80
CA ASP A 69 -17.42 -6.04 -16.05
C ASP A 69 -16.01 -6.65 -15.92
N LEU A 70 -15.40 -6.60 -14.75
CA LEU A 70 -14.06 -7.17 -14.56
C LEU A 70 -14.11 -8.72 -14.65
N PRO A 71 -13.07 -9.36 -15.20
CA PRO A 71 -12.96 -10.82 -15.17
C PRO A 71 -12.87 -11.30 -13.70
N PRO A 72 -13.13 -12.61 -13.44
CA PRO A 72 -12.95 -13.16 -12.08
C PRO A 72 -11.56 -12.88 -11.52
N ALA A 73 -11.50 -12.54 -10.23
CA ALA A 73 -10.24 -12.30 -9.56
C ALA A 73 -9.39 -13.57 -9.46
N THR A 74 -8.09 -13.40 -9.62
CA THR A 74 -7.11 -14.47 -9.38
C THR A 74 -6.16 -14.06 -8.28
N VAL A 75 -5.71 -15.03 -7.47
CA VAL A 75 -4.80 -14.78 -6.34
C VAL A 75 -3.49 -15.55 -6.50
N ARG A 76 -2.39 -14.89 -6.14
CA ARG A 76 -1.08 -15.51 -5.99
C ARG A 76 -0.75 -15.63 -4.50
N VAL A 77 -0.57 -16.84 -4.01
CA VAL A 77 -0.09 -17.08 -2.64
C VAL A 77 1.41 -17.35 -2.69
N VAL A 78 2.18 -16.46 -2.08
CA VAL A 78 3.64 -16.43 -2.18
C VAL A 78 4.31 -16.48 -0.80
N GLY A 79 5.58 -16.84 -0.78
CA GLY A 79 6.44 -16.65 0.38
C GLY A 79 7.00 -15.23 0.46
N ARG A 80 7.53 -14.85 1.64
CA ARG A 80 8.14 -13.53 1.89
C ARG A 80 9.22 -13.17 0.86
N GLY A 81 10.06 -14.15 0.49
CA GLY A 81 11.15 -13.92 -0.48
C GLY A 81 10.66 -13.61 -1.89
N THR A 82 9.53 -14.21 -2.32
CA THR A 82 8.93 -13.94 -3.63
C THR A 82 8.25 -12.56 -3.64
N TRP A 83 7.50 -12.23 -2.58
CA TRP A 83 6.90 -10.90 -2.42
C TRP A 83 7.98 -9.81 -2.42
N LEU A 84 9.06 -10.03 -1.65
CA LEU A 84 10.19 -9.13 -1.56
C LEU A 84 10.83 -8.84 -2.93
N LYS A 85 11.12 -9.89 -3.69
CA LYS A 85 11.74 -9.76 -5.02
C LYS A 85 10.85 -8.95 -5.95
N ALA A 86 9.55 -9.26 -6.03
CA ALA A 86 8.60 -8.55 -6.89
C ALA A 86 8.52 -7.06 -6.54
N ASN A 87 8.48 -6.71 -5.25
CA ASN A 87 8.40 -5.31 -4.83
C ASN A 87 9.71 -4.55 -5.08
N LEU A 88 10.88 -5.17 -4.86
CA LEU A 88 12.16 -4.53 -5.20
C LEU A 88 12.29 -4.30 -6.71
N GLU A 89 11.83 -5.24 -7.55
CA GLU A 89 11.81 -5.09 -9.01
C GLU A 89 10.87 -3.94 -9.44
N SER A 90 9.69 -3.84 -8.82
CA SER A 90 8.73 -2.75 -9.10
C SER A 90 9.28 -1.38 -8.70
N ILE A 91 9.92 -1.28 -7.53
CA ILE A 91 10.54 -0.02 -7.10
C ILE A 91 11.74 0.31 -7.98
N ALA A 92 12.60 -0.65 -8.31
CA ALA A 92 13.73 -0.44 -9.23
C ALA A 92 13.24 0.12 -10.57
N TRP A 93 12.25 -0.52 -11.17
CA TRP A 93 11.63 -0.06 -12.43
C TRP A 93 11.09 1.37 -12.33
N LEU A 94 10.54 1.74 -11.18
CA LEU A 94 9.96 3.07 -10.96
C LEU A 94 11.03 4.16 -10.77
N VAL A 95 12.11 3.87 -10.01
CA VAL A 95 13.07 4.90 -9.55
C VAL A 95 14.40 4.92 -10.30
N ASP A 96 14.82 3.83 -10.94
CA ASP A 96 16.09 3.78 -11.68
C ASP A 96 16.19 4.81 -12.80
N PRO A 97 15.09 5.16 -13.53
CA PRO A 97 15.14 6.25 -14.51
C PRO A 97 15.51 7.63 -13.94
N LEU A 98 15.49 7.78 -12.62
CA LEU A 98 15.92 9.02 -11.94
C LEU A 98 17.42 9.03 -11.63
N ALA A 99 18.09 7.88 -11.74
CA ALA A 99 19.52 7.77 -11.39
C ALA A 99 20.38 8.78 -12.16
N ASP A 100 20.05 9.03 -13.45
CA ASP A 100 20.73 9.98 -14.31
C ASP A 100 20.65 11.40 -13.75
N GLN A 101 19.43 11.82 -13.36
CA GLN A 101 19.20 13.17 -12.83
C GLN A 101 19.86 13.39 -11.46
N LEU A 102 19.95 12.31 -10.66
CA LEU A 102 20.45 12.36 -9.28
C LEU A 102 21.97 12.21 -9.18
N MET A 103 22.59 11.54 -10.15
CA MET A 103 24.01 11.18 -10.09
C MET A 103 24.93 12.10 -10.88
N GLU A 104 24.41 12.92 -11.81
CA GLU A 104 25.23 13.78 -12.67
C GLU A 104 25.99 14.88 -11.92
N ARG A 105 25.55 15.29 -10.75
CA ARG A 105 26.04 16.50 -10.04
C ARG A 105 26.74 16.24 -8.71
N SER A 106 27.02 14.99 -8.38
CA SER A 106 27.53 14.63 -7.05
C SER A 106 29.01 14.21 -7.09
N GLU A 107 29.86 14.90 -6.32
CA GLU A 107 31.24 14.47 -6.01
C GLU A 107 31.30 13.24 -5.08
N VAL A 108 30.15 12.73 -4.65
CA VAL A 108 30.05 11.57 -3.76
C VAL A 108 30.47 10.31 -4.51
N ASN A 109 31.18 9.41 -3.82
CA ASN A 109 31.50 8.09 -4.36
C ASN A 109 30.20 7.32 -4.68
N ARG A 110 29.81 7.31 -5.95
CA ARG A 110 28.56 6.71 -6.47
C ARG A 110 28.36 5.26 -6.02
N THR A 111 29.45 4.49 -5.97
CA THR A 111 29.38 3.08 -5.54
C THR A 111 29.00 2.97 -4.06
N LEU A 112 29.56 3.84 -3.21
CA LEU A 112 29.24 3.84 -1.78
C LEU A 112 27.80 4.30 -1.52
N ALA A 113 27.35 5.34 -2.22
CA ALA A 113 25.98 5.85 -2.13
C ALA A 113 24.95 4.78 -2.56
N ARG A 114 25.18 4.08 -3.68
CA ARG A 114 24.32 2.98 -4.14
C ARG A 114 24.24 1.83 -3.14
N LYS A 115 25.38 1.45 -2.54
CA LYS A 115 25.42 0.40 -1.52
C LYS A 115 24.68 0.83 -0.25
N ALA A 116 24.87 2.07 0.20
CA ALA A 116 24.15 2.60 1.37
C ALA A 116 22.65 2.61 1.14
N LEU A 117 22.19 3.12 -0.01
CA LEU A 117 20.77 3.12 -0.36
C LEU A 117 20.22 1.70 -0.51
N GLY A 118 20.97 0.81 -1.16
CA GLY A 118 20.58 -0.61 -1.28
C GLY A 118 20.42 -1.29 0.08
N ALA A 119 21.36 -1.08 1.00
CA ALA A 119 21.25 -1.63 2.36
C ALA A 119 20.04 -1.07 3.11
N GLN A 120 19.77 0.22 3.01
CA GLN A 120 18.63 0.88 3.65
C GLN A 120 17.29 0.35 3.11
N LEU A 121 17.14 0.31 1.77
CA LEU A 121 15.96 -0.29 1.14
C LEU A 121 15.81 -1.76 1.53
N GLY A 122 16.92 -2.50 1.61
CA GLY A 122 16.93 -3.88 2.08
C GLY A 122 16.36 -4.04 3.50
N ILE A 123 16.73 -3.15 4.42
CA ILE A 123 16.18 -3.15 5.80
C ILE A 123 14.68 -2.88 5.78
N VAL A 124 14.25 -1.86 5.04
CA VAL A 124 12.83 -1.48 4.95
C VAL A 124 11.98 -2.61 4.38
N PHE A 125 12.34 -3.08 3.18
CA PHE A 125 11.57 -4.14 2.51
C PHE A 125 11.64 -5.48 3.24
N GLY A 126 12.78 -5.78 3.87
CA GLY A 126 12.92 -6.97 4.70
C GLY A 126 11.96 -6.96 5.89
N TYR A 127 11.83 -5.82 6.56
CA TYR A 127 10.86 -5.64 7.63
C TYR A 127 9.41 -5.71 7.12
N MET A 128 9.10 -4.99 6.02
CA MET A 128 7.76 -5.01 5.40
C MET A 128 7.32 -6.44 5.05
N ALA A 129 8.23 -7.23 4.48
CA ALA A 129 7.95 -8.62 4.10
C ALA A 129 7.52 -9.52 5.28
N THR A 130 7.83 -9.13 6.52
CA THR A 130 7.36 -9.85 7.73
C THR A 130 5.97 -9.41 8.20
N LYS A 131 5.40 -8.33 7.63
CA LYS A 131 4.16 -7.69 8.12
C LYS A 131 3.02 -7.73 7.13
N VAL A 132 3.31 -7.60 5.84
CA VAL A 132 2.31 -7.56 4.76
C VAL A 132 1.56 -8.90 4.68
N LEU A 133 0.24 -8.85 4.76
CA LEU A 133 -0.64 -10.02 4.64
C LEU A 133 -1.08 -10.22 3.20
N GLY A 134 -1.45 -9.14 2.53
CA GLY A 134 -1.85 -9.07 1.15
C GLY A 134 -1.40 -7.78 0.50
N GLN A 135 -1.53 -7.72 -0.81
CA GLN A 135 -1.26 -6.53 -1.61
C GLN A 135 -1.94 -6.67 -2.97
N TYR A 136 -2.67 -5.64 -3.37
CA TYR A 136 -3.04 -5.47 -4.77
C TYR A 136 -1.95 -4.66 -5.48
N GLU A 137 -1.15 -5.33 -6.30
CA GLU A 137 0.00 -4.74 -7.00
C GLU A 137 -0.50 -3.94 -8.22
N VAL A 138 -0.48 -2.62 -8.16
CA VAL A 138 -0.99 -1.70 -9.19
C VAL A 138 0.11 -1.25 -10.15
N LEU A 139 1.27 -0.88 -9.60
CA LEU A 139 2.43 -0.41 -10.37
C LEU A 139 3.35 -1.58 -10.66
N LEU A 140 3.18 -2.20 -11.79
CA LEU A 140 3.97 -3.35 -12.24
C LEU A 140 4.99 -2.94 -13.30
N PRO A 141 6.18 -3.59 -13.32
CA PRO A 141 7.16 -3.38 -14.38
C PRO A 141 6.53 -3.59 -15.77
N GLY A 142 6.82 -2.68 -16.71
CA GLY A 142 6.32 -2.77 -18.08
C GLY A 142 4.87 -2.35 -18.26
N ASP A 143 4.27 -1.67 -17.28
CA ASP A 143 2.87 -1.21 -17.33
C ASP A 143 1.84 -2.33 -17.52
N GLU A 144 2.14 -3.51 -16.95
CA GLU A 144 1.23 -4.65 -17.01
C GLU A 144 -0.15 -4.31 -16.41
N VAL A 145 -1.20 -4.66 -17.15
CA VAL A 145 -2.60 -4.56 -16.74
C VAL A 145 -3.27 -5.89 -17.04
N PRO A 146 -4.10 -6.45 -16.17
CA PRO A 146 -4.52 -5.94 -14.85
C PRO A 146 -3.43 -6.03 -13.77
N GLY A 147 -3.67 -5.37 -12.63
CA GLY A 147 -2.87 -5.55 -11.42
C GLY A 147 -2.93 -6.98 -10.87
N ARG A 148 -2.19 -7.26 -9.80
CA ARG A 148 -2.08 -8.61 -9.24
C ARG A 148 -2.45 -8.64 -7.77
N LEU A 149 -3.39 -9.53 -7.41
CA LEU A 149 -3.64 -9.84 -6.01
C LEU A 149 -2.59 -10.85 -5.52
N THR A 150 -1.80 -10.46 -4.54
CA THR A 150 -0.75 -11.28 -3.93
C THR A 150 -0.98 -11.39 -2.42
N LEU A 151 -1.02 -12.61 -1.89
CA LEU A 151 -1.12 -12.90 -0.46
C LEU A 151 0.18 -13.52 0.04
N VAL A 152 0.66 -13.09 1.21
CA VAL A 152 1.90 -13.58 1.81
C VAL A 152 1.55 -14.70 2.80
N GLY A 153 1.51 -15.94 2.30
CA GLY A 153 1.06 -17.11 3.05
C GLY A 153 1.73 -17.29 4.42
N PRO A 154 3.08 -17.19 4.56
CA PRO A 154 3.72 -17.31 5.87
C PRO A 154 3.25 -16.27 6.90
N ASN A 155 2.86 -15.08 6.47
CA ASN A 155 2.38 -14.02 7.38
C ASN A 155 0.95 -14.29 7.84
N LEU A 156 0.09 -14.81 6.94
CA LEU A 156 -1.25 -15.27 7.30
C LEU A 156 -1.18 -16.37 8.34
N VAL A 157 -0.43 -17.45 8.07
CA VAL A 157 -0.25 -18.56 9.01
C VAL A 157 0.32 -18.11 10.34
N GLN A 158 1.31 -17.20 10.33
CA GLN A 158 1.88 -16.68 11.57
C GLN A 158 0.86 -15.91 12.38
N LEU A 159 0.07 -15.08 11.75
CA LEU A 159 -0.93 -14.27 12.44
C LEU A 159 -2.08 -15.14 12.98
N GLU A 160 -2.53 -16.10 12.19
CA GLU A 160 -3.54 -17.08 12.61
C GLU A 160 -3.09 -17.85 13.85
N ARG A 161 -1.83 -18.25 13.89
CA ARG A 161 -1.27 -19.00 15.03
C ARG A 161 -1.02 -18.14 16.26
N ASP A 162 -0.45 -16.95 16.08
CA ASP A 162 0.14 -16.16 17.16
C ASP A 162 -0.83 -15.06 17.69
N TYR A 163 -1.78 -14.60 16.87
CA TYR A 163 -2.65 -13.49 17.21
C TYR A 163 -4.14 -13.86 17.28
N LEU A 164 -4.69 -14.63 16.34
CA LEU A 164 -6.11 -14.95 16.34
C LEU A 164 -6.60 -15.64 17.61
N PRO A 165 -5.81 -16.48 18.31
CA PRO A 165 -6.23 -17.04 19.60
C PRO A 165 -6.47 -16.00 20.71
N THR A 166 -6.02 -14.73 20.51
CA THR A 166 -6.20 -13.64 21.49
C THR A 166 -7.43 -12.76 21.18
N VAL A 167 -8.11 -13.01 20.08
CA VAL A 167 -9.29 -12.28 19.63
C VAL A 167 -10.37 -13.25 19.18
N ASP A 168 -11.64 -12.81 19.20
CA ASP A 168 -12.78 -13.65 18.79
C ASP A 168 -13.00 -13.55 17.27
N VAL A 169 -12.05 -14.10 16.51
CA VAL A 169 -12.06 -14.11 15.03
C VAL A 169 -11.58 -15.48 14.54
N THR A 170 -12.35 -16.15 13.71
CA THR A 170 -11.95 -17.41 13.09
C THR A 170 -10.91 -17.20 11.96
N PRO A 171 -10.06 -18.19 11.67
CA PRO A 171 -9.13 -18.12 10.53
C PRO A 171 -9.84 -17.88 9.20
N GLU A 172 -11.00 -18.49 8.98
CA GLU A 172 -11.81 -18.34 7.77
C GLU A 172 -12.31 -16.91 7.61
N ALA A 173 -12.90 -16.34 8.66
CA ALA A 173 -13.37 -14.95 8.69
C ALA A 173 -12.21 -13.98 8.48
N PHE A 174 -11.08 -14.24 9.13
CA PHE A 174 -9.87 -13.44 8.97
C PHE A 174 -9.36 -13.43 7.53
N ARG A 175 -9.25 -14.60 6.89
CA ARG A 175 -8.84 -14.72 5.48
C ARG A 175 -9.81 -14.02 4.55
N MET A 176 -11.11 -14.18 4.77
CA MET A 176 -12.16 -13.49 4.02
C MET A 176 -12.01 -11.98 4.14
N GLY A 177 -11.83 -11.44 5.34
CA GLY A 177 -11.66 -10.00 5.55
C GLY A 177 -10.40 -9.46 4.86
N VAL A 178 -9.25 -10.14 4.97
CA VAL A 178 -8.01 -9.73 4.28
C VAL A 178 -8.19 -9.75 2.77
N VAL A 179 -8.76 -10.83 2.22
CA VAL A 179 -8.98 -10.94 0.76
C VAL A 179 -9.96 -9.89 0.27
N LEU A 180 -11.03 -9.63 1.03
CA LEU A 180 -12.03 -8.62 0.67
C LEU A 180 -11.43 -7.21 0.67
N HIS A 181 -10.56 -6.88 1.65
CA HIS A 181 -9.82 -5.62 1.67
C HIS A 181 -8.96 -5.45 0.41
N GLU A 182 -8.18 -6.47 0.03
CA GLU A 182 -7.33 -6.40 -1.16
C GLU A 182 -8.15 -6.36 -2.46
N LEU A 183 -9.32 -7.00 -2.50
CA LEU A 183 -10.22 -6.94 -3.64
C LEU A 183 -10.95 -5.60 -3.75
N ALA A 184 -11.13 -4.89 -2.63
CA ALA A 184 -11.57 -3.49 -2.69
C ALA A 184 -10.55 -2.64 -3.47
N HIS A 185 -9.25 -2.83 -3.26
CA HIS A 185 -8.24 -2.16 -4.07
C HIS A 185 -8.31 -2.57 -5.54
N ARG A 186 -8.59 -3.84 -5.84
CA ARG A 186 -8.78 -4.27 -7.22
C ARG A 186 -9.92 -3.51 -7.91
N VAL A 187 -11.10 -3.45 -7.30
CA VAL A 187 -12.24 -2.76 -7.92
C VAL A 187 -12.04 -1.25 -8.00
N GLN A 188 -11.28 -0.64 -7.09
CA GLN A 188 -10.86 0.76 -7.16
C GLN A 188 -9.95 1.03 -8.36
N PHE A 189 -8.94 0.21 -8.59
CA PHE A 189 -7.94 0.45 -9.63
C PHE A 189 -8.29 -0.10 -11.00
N GLU A 190 -9.12 -1.13 -11.08
CA GLU A 190 -9.53 -1.74 -12.35
C GLU A 190 -10.96 -1.37 -12.74
N GLY A 191 -11.83 -1.07 -11.76
CA GLY A 191 -13.23 -0.68 -11.99
C GLY A 191 -13.44 0.83 -12.13
N VAL A 192 -12.41 1.65 -11.87
CA VAL A 192 -12.44 3.11 -12.00
C VAL A 192 -11.35 3.56 -12.97
N ASP A 193 -11.73 3.86 -14.20
CA ASP A 193 -10.82 4.07 -15.34
C ASP A 193 -9.73 5.13 -15.09
N TRP A 194 -10.04 6.16 -14.34
CA TRP A 194 -9.11 7.25 -14.08
C TRP A 194 -8.16 7.00 -12.89
N MET A 195 -8.43 6.00 -12.04
CA MET A 195 -7.71 5.81 -10.78
C MET A 195 -6.23 5.46 -11.01
N ARG A 196 -5.94 4.44 -11.83
CA ARG A 196 -4.58 4.03 -12.15
C ARG A 196 -3.79 5.12 -12.90
N PRO A 197 -4.34 5.78 -13.95
CA PRO A 197 -3.70 6.92 -14.60
C PRO A 197 -3.37 8.06 -13.64
N THR A 198 -4.28 8.39 -12.71
CA THR A 198 -4.06 9.45 -11.72
C THR A 198 -2.95 9.11 -10.73
N LEU A 199 -2.93 7.87 -10.20
CA LEU A 199 -1.82 7.42 -9.36
C LEU A 199 -0.49 7.55 -10.09
N ARG A 200 -0.46 7.12 -11.34
CA ARG A 200 0.74 7.20 -12.17
C ARG A 200 1.18 8.65 -12.40
N GLU A 201 0.25 9.54 -12.75
CA GLU A 201 0.52 10.97 -12.91
C GLU A 201 1.12 11.58 -11.64
N ILE A 202 0.55 11.28 -10.47
CA ILE A 202 1.06 11.76 -9.17
C ILE A 202 2.51 11.29 -8.96
N VAL A 203 2.77 10.00 -9.18
CA VAL A 203 4.11 9.41 -9.03
C VAL A 203 5.09 10.02 -10.03
N ASP A 204 4.74 10.07 -11.31
CA ASP A 204 5.61 10.58 -12.37
C ASP A 204 5.93 12.06 -12.18
N THR A 205 4.94 12.87 -11.80
CA THR A 205 5.14 14.29 -11.52
C THR A 205 6.01 14.47 -10.27
N TYR A 206 5.75 13.72 -9.18
CA TYR A 206 6.58 13.77 -7.98
C TYR A 206 8.05 13.44 -8.30
N LEU A 207 8.28 12.40 -9.09
CA LEU A 207 9.62 11.98 -9.47
C LEU A 207 10.31 13.03 -10.37
N SER A 208 9.60 13.62 -11.33
CA SER A 208 10.15 14.65 -12.23
C SER A 208 10.47 15.97 -11.52
N GLU A 209 9.67 16.33 -10.50
CA GLU A 209 9.90 17.53 -9.67
C GLU A 209 11.01 17.30 -8.61
N THR A 210 11.46 16.04 -8.44
CA THR A 210 12.50 15.70 -7.48
C THR A 210 13.88 16.01 -8.07
N ARG A 211 14.26 17.28 -8.05
CA ARG A 211 15.66 17.69 -8.27
C ARG A 211 16.45 17.44 -6.99
N LEU A 212 17.08 16.30 -6.89
CA LEU A 212 18.00 16.00 -5.79
C LEU A 212 19.38 16.58 -6.15
N ASP A 213 19.75 17.68 -5.52
CA ASP A 213 21.14 18.08 -5.47
C ASP A 213 21.91 17.17 -4.49
N ALA A 214 23.25 17.16 -4.60
CA ALA A 214 24.11 16.28 -3.80
C ALA A 214 23.94 16.49 -2.28
N ASP A 215 23.67 17.72 -1.85
CA ASP A 215 23.48 18.07 -0.44
C ASP A 215 22.14 17.52 0.09
N ARG A 216 21.10 17.52 -0.72
CA ARG A 216 19.81 16.90 -0.37
C ARG A 216 19.92 15.39 -0.31
N LEU A 217 20.60 14.76 -1.28
CA LEU A 217 20.80 13.32 -1.26
C LEU A 217 21.60 12.90 -0.01
N LYS A 218 22.68 13.62 0.30
CA LYS A 218 23.45 13.41 1.53
C LYS A 218 22.59 13.60 2.77
N THR A 219 21.80 14.66 2.82
CA THR A 219 20.87 14.92 3.95
C THR A 219 19.83 13.81 4.10
N ILE A 220 19.28 13.28 3.01
CA ILE A 220 18.35 12.16 3.02
C ILE A 220 19.04 10.88 3.53
N VAL A 221 20.22 10.57 3.03
CA VAL A 221 20.99 9.37 3.43
C VAL A 221 21.43 9.46 4.90
N ASP A 222 21.97 10.60 5.33
CA ASP A 222 22.42 10.81 6.71
C ASP A 222 21.24 10.75 7.70
N ARG A 223 20.12 11.36 7.35
CA ARG A 223 18.92 11.36 8.19
C ARG A 223 18.14 10.06 8.17
N LEU A 224 18.16 9.31 7.07
CA LEU A 224 17.62 7.96 7.05
C LEU A 224 18.45 7.04 7.96
N GLY A 225 19.78 7.22 7.96
CA GLY A 225 20.69 6.57 8.90
C GLY A 225 20.43 6.98 10.37
N GLU A 226 20.10 8.25 10.61
CA GLU A 226 19.70 8.75 11.94
C GLU A 226 18.31 8.23 12.35
N LEU A 227 17.34 8.19 11.44
CA LEU A 227 16.00 7.61 11.68
C LEU A 227 16.09 6.14 12.08
N LEU A 228 16.95 5.37 11.42
CA LEU A 228 17.18 3.96 11.75
C LEU A 228 17.89 3.81 13.11
N ARG A 229 18.76 4.77 13.48
CA ARG A 229 19.43 4.81 14.80
C ARG A 229 18.49 5.31 15.91
N SER A 230 17.72 6.37 15.64
CA SER A 230 16.82 7.03 16.61
C SER A 230 15.39 6.48 16.59
N ALA A 231 15.12 5.34 15.96
CA ALA A 231 13.82 4.66 16.06
C ALA A 231 13.38 4.43 17.53
N ARG A 232 14.30 4.63 18.46
CA ARG A 232 14.07 4.62 19.93
C ARG A 232 13.66 5.98 20.53
N GLU A 233 13.83 7.11 19.84
CA GLU A 233 13.76 8.46 20.47
C GLU A 233 12.71 9.43 19.89
N GLY A 234 11.78 8.98 19.06
CA GLY A 234 10.53 9.76 18.83
C GLY A 234 10.63 11.01 17.95
N LEU A 235 11.62 11.17 17.06
CA LEU A 235 11.71 12.31 16.14
C LEU A 235 10.52 12.38 15.17
N SER A 236 9.91 13.58 15.03
CA SER A 236 8.74 13.84 14.20
C SER A 236 9.14 13.94 12.72
N LEU A 237 8.62 13.05 11.89
CA LEU A 237 8.82 13.04 10.45
C LEU A 237 8.19 14.27 9.75
N LYS A 238 7.18 14.90 10.36
CA LYS A 238 6.61 16.14 9.83
C LYS A 238 7.70 17.20 9.65
N HIS A 239 8.60 17.35 10.62
CA HIS A 239 9.75 18.25 10.53
C HIS A 239 10.74 17.86 9.42
N PHE A 240 10.90 16.56 9.14
CA PHE A 240 11.76 16.08 8.06
C PHE A 240 11.18 16.42 6.68
N LEU A 241 9.90 16.12 6.47
CA LEU A 241 9.20 16.41 5.21
C LEU A 241 9.10 17.92 4.95
N ASP A 242 8.88 18.71 5.99
CA ASP A 242 8.78 20.18 5.90
C ASP A 242 10.10 20.84 5.43
N VAL A 243 11.23 20.22 5.71
CA VAL A 243 12.56 20.72 5.31
C VAL A 243 12.98 20.21 3.92
N VAL A 244 12.47 19.04 3.51
CA VAL A 244 12.94 18.34 2.30
C VAL A 244 12.06 18.61 1.08
N LEU A 245 10.76 18.86 1.25
CA LEU A 245 9.81 19.03 0.14
C LEU A 245 9.70 20.47 -0.34
N THR A 246 9.69 20.64 -1.68
CA THR A 246 9.31 21.91 -2.31
C THR A 246 7.80 22.16 -2.15
N PRO A 247 7.31 23.41 -2.32
CA PRO A 247 5.86 23.68 -2.32
C PRO A 247 5.08 22.83 -3.34
N ALA A 248 5.62 22.64 -4.55
CA ALA A 248 4.99 21.78 -5.57
C ALA A 248 4.94 20.30 -5.12
N GLN A 249 6.01 19.79 -4.55
CA GLN A 249 6.05 18.43 -4.00
C GLN A 249 5.06 18.25 -2.83
N ARG A 250 4.83 19.29 -2.02
CA ARG A 250 3.81 19.22 -0.95
C ARG A 250 2.40 19.04 -1.50
N VAL A 251 2.03 19.78 -2.53
CA VAL A 251 0.71 19.66 -3.18
C VAL A 251 0.51 18.24 -3.72
N LEU A 252 1.54 17.66 -4.36
CA LEU A 252 1.48 16.29 -4.86
C LEU A 252 1.41 15.27 -3.73
N MET A 253 2.13 15.53 -2.64
CA MET A 253 2.09 14.65 -1.45
C MET A 253 0.72 14.71 -0.77
N ASP A 254 0.10 15.90 -0.66
CA ASP A 254 -1.25 16.06 -0.10
C ASP A 254 -2.28 15.32 -0.97
N ARG A 255 -2.15 15.42 -2.30
CA ARG A 255 -3.01 14.68 -3.24
C ARG A 255 -2.83 13.17 -3.12
N ALA A 256 -1.59 12.70 -3.06
CA ALA A 256 -1.27 11.29 -2.82
C ALA A 256 -1.82 10.80 -1.47
N GLN A 257 -1.67 11.62 -0.43
CA GLN A 257 -2.17 11.31 0.91
C GLN A 257 -3.69 11.22 0.93
N GLY A 258 -4.40 12.18 0.33
CA GLY A 258 -5.85 12.15 0.21
C GLY A 258 -6.34 10.88 -0.49
N MET A 259 -5.73 10.57 -1.64
CA MET A 259 -6.01 9.35 -2.40
C MET A 259 -5.76 8.09 -1.56
N MET A 260 -4.59 7.94 -0.93
CA MET A 260 -4.26 6.75 -0.15
C MET A 260 -5.16 6.60 1.07
N SER A 261 -5.49 7.70 1.78
CA SER A 261 -6.42 7.67 2.92
C SER A 261 -7.81 7.21 2.49
N LEU A 262 -8.31 7.71 1.35
CA LEU A 262 -9.59 7.28 0.79
C LEU A 262 -9.56 5.78 0.43
N LEU A 263 -8.54 5.33 -0.29
CA LEU A 263 -8.45 3.94 -0.76
C LEU A 263 -8.37 2.95 0.40
N GLU A 264 -7.53 3.22 1.38
CA GLU A 264 -7.38 2.37 2.58
C GLU A 264 -8.64 2.40 3.45
N GLY A 265 -9.23 3.59 3.65
CA GLY A 265 -10.50 3.73 4.38
C GLY A 265 -11.62 2.96 3.71
N HIS A 266 -11.72 3.04 2.39
CA HIS A 266 -12.70 2.28 1.62
C HIS A 266 -12.46 0.77 1.71
N GLY A 267 -11.21 0.30 1.63
CA GLY A 267 -10.88 -1.11 1.85
C GLY A 267 -11.38 -1.63 3.21
N ASN A 268 -11.24 -0.81 4.26
CA ASN A 268 -11.77 -1.14 5.59
C ASN A 268 -13.30 -1.17 5.62
N VAL A 269 -13.96 -0.17 5.05
CA VAL A 269 -15.43 -0.07 5.04
C VAL A 269 -16.07 -1.18 4.19
N VAL A 270 -15.42 -1.58 3.09
CA VAL A 270 -15.88 -2.70 2.24
C VAL A 270 -15.93 -4.02 3.03
N MET A 271 -15.04 -4.23 4.02
CA MET A 271 -15.16 -5.41 4.90
C MET A 271 -16.48 -5.38 5.70
N ASP A 272 -16.87 -4.21 6.22
CA ASP A 272 -18.14 -4.07 6.95
C ASP A 272 -19.36 -4.24 6.03
N TRP A 273 -19.31 -3.63 4.84
CA TRP A 273 -20.38 -3.81 3.85
C TRP A 273 -20.51 -5.26 3.38
N GLY A 274 -19.38 -5.96 3.21
CA GLY A 274 -19.35 -7.38 2.89
C GLY A 274 -19.94 -8.24 4.01
N ALA A 275 -19.62 -7.94 5.28
CA ALA A 275 -20.20 -8.61 6.43
C ALA A 275 -21.73 -8.43 6.47
N GLN A 276 -22.22 -7.23 6.21
CA GLN A 276 -23.65 -6.94 6.15
C GLN A 276 -24.34 -7.75 5.04
N LEU A 277 -23.77 -7.75 3.82
CA LEU A 277 -24.32 -8.53 2.70
C LEU A 277 -24.34 -10.04 2.97
N LEU A 278 -23.32 -10.58 3.63
CA LEU A 278 -23.30 -12.00 4.03
C LEU A 278 -24.41 -12.30 5.03
N THR A 279 -24.64 -11.41 6.00
CA THR A 279 -25.73 -11.53 6.97
C THR A 279 -27.10 -11.50 6.28
N GLU A 280 -27.31 -10.54 5.36
CA GLU A 280 -28.56 -10.41 4.59
C GLU A 280 -28.85 -11.63 3.71
N ARG A 281 -27.80 -12.30 3.21
CA ARG A 281 -27.90 -13.53 2.41
C ARG A 281 -28.06 -14.81 3.26
N GLY A 282 -28.10 -14.67 4.58
CA GLY A 282 -28.24 -15.80 5.49
C GLY A 282 -27.01 -16.70 5.58
N ALA A 283 -25.84 -16.19 5.18
CA ALA A 283 -24.55 -16.88 5.33
C ALA A 283 -24.13 -16.82 6.81
N ALA A 284 -24.66 -17.73 7.62
CA ALA A 284 -24.29 -17.87 9.02
C ALA A 284 -22.85 -18.39 9.13
N GLY A 285 -21.98 -17.71 9.87
CA GLY A 285 -20.68 -18.24 10.30
C GLY A 285 -19.44 -17.46 9.88
N GLU A 286 -19.54 -16.43 9.03
CA GLU A 286 -18.39 -15.60 8.70
C GLU A 286 -18.54 -14.23 9.37
N ASP A 287 -18.16 -14.13 10.65
CA ASP A 287 -18.12 -12.84 11.35
C ASP A 287 -16.91 -12.03 10.91
N ILE A 288 -17.04 -11.37 9.75
CA ILE A 288 -15.99 -10.49 9.21
C ILE A 288 -15.94 -9.15 9.99
N ALA A 289 -17.01 -8.76 10.69
CA ALA A 289 -17.04 -7.48 11.41
C ALA A 289 -15.93 -7.37 12.47
N GLY A 290 -15.62 -8.46 13.19
CA GLY A 290 -14.51 -8.53 14.13
C GLY A 290 -13.13 -8.41 13.49
N VAL A 291 -12.98 -8.79 12.21
CA VAL A 291 -11.69 -8.81 11.51
C VAL A 291 -11.09 -7.40 11.36
N ARG A 292 -11.91 -6.42 10.97
CA ARG A 292 -11.47 -5.03 10.83
C ARG A 292 -10.94 -4.48 12.14
N GLN A 293 -11.68 -4.73 13.25
CA GLN A 293 -11.23 -4.32 14.56
C GLN A 293 -9.91 -4.98 14.95
N ALA A 294 -9.79 -6.30 14.76
CA ALA A 294 -8.56 -7.04 15.04
C ALA A 294 -7.37 -6.52 14.24
N LEU A 295 -7.54 -6.22 12.94
CA LEU A 295 -6.49 -5.64 12.10
C LEU A 295 -6.11 -4.23 12.56
N ASN A 296 -7.08 -3.39 12.93
CA ASN A 296 -6.84 -2.04 13.42
C ASN A 296 -6.10 -2.04 14.78
N GLU A 297 -6.47 -2.92 15.69
CA GLU A 297 -5.78 -3.09 16.98
C GLU A 297 -4.33 -3.53 16.79
N ARG A 298 -4.10 -4.52 15.92
CA ARG A 298 -2.75 -4.97 15.55
C ARG A 298 -1.91 -3.82 14.98
N ARG A 299 -2.47 -3.01 14.08
CA ARG A 299 -1.80 -1.82 13.51
C ARG A 299 -1.41 -0.81 14.60
N ARG A 300 -2.22 -0.66 15.66
CA ARG A 300 -1.95 0.23 16.81
C ARG A 300 -0.86 -0.30 17.72
N GLN A 301 -0.67 -1.61 17.86
CA GLN A 301 0.24 -2.25 18.80
C GLN A 301 1.74 -2.16 18.47
N GLY A 302 2.16 -1.36 17.50
CA GLY A 302 3.52 -0.83 17.50
C GLY A 302 4.49 -1.32 16.44
N ALA A 303 4.29 -2.46 15.76
CA ALA A 303 5.20 -2.92 14.72
C ALA A 303 5.05 -2.09 13.43
N ASP A 304 3.85 -1.68 13.11
CA ASP A 304 3.54 -0.91 11.90
C ASP A 304 3.91 0.57 12.03
N ARG A 305 4.03 1.11 13.27
CA ARG A 305 4.56 2.46 13.51
C ARG A 305 5.94 2.68 12.91
N LEU A 306 6.82 1.66 12.96
CA LEU A 306 8.16 1.76 12.40
C LEU A 306 8.09 1.80 10.88
N LEU A 307 7.23 0.98 10.26
CA LEU A 307 7.03 0.94 8.82
C LEU A 307 6.55 2.30 8.29
N PHE A 308 5.50 2.86 8.89
CA PHE A 308 4.99 4.18 8.55
C PHE A 308 6.03 5.28 8.75
N LYS A 309 6.85 5.16 9.81
CA LYS A 309 7.93 6.10 10.12
C LYS A 309 9.06 6.04 9.09
N VAL A 310 9.38 4.84 8.59
CA VAL A 310 10.46 4.62 7.62
C VAL A 310 10.05 4.98 6.20
N LEU A 311 8.80 4.72 5.81
CA LEU A 311 8.27 5.08 4.48
C LEU A 311 7.96 6.57 4.32
N GLY A 312 8.24 7.39 5.34
CA GLY A 312 7.83 8.77 5.30
C GLY A 312 6.31 8.98 5.45
N LEU A 313 5.58 7.89 5.61
CA LEU A 313 4.14 7.83 5.85
C LEU A 313 3.86 7.91 7.36
N SER A 314 4.61 8.71 8.13
CA SER A 314 4.26 8.98 9.53
C SER A 314 3.02 9.87 9.58
N MET A 315 2.08 9.51 8.76
CA MET A 315 0.71 9.86 8.97
C MET A 315 0.38 9.30 10.35
N LYS A 316 -0.04 10.16 11.25
CA LYS A 316 -0.57 9.77 12.56
C LYS A 316 -1.48 8.57 12.32
N ALA A 317 -1.47 7.56 13.18
CA ALA A 317 -2.47 6.47 13.14
C ALA A 317 -3.90 7.02 12.98
N LYS A 318 -4.14 8.27 13.34
CA LYS A 318 -5.30 9.10 13.11
C LYS A 318 -5.63 9.33 11.61
N GLN A 319 -4.69 9.26 10.68
CA GLN A 319 -4.96 9.54 9.25
C GLN A 319 -5.44 8.31 8.47
N TYR A 320 -5.10 7.08 8.90
CA TYR A 320 -5.71 5.86 8.36
C TYR A 320 -7.18 5.72 8.78
N SER A 321 -7.53 6.17 10.00
CA SER A 321 -8.93 6.25 10.41
C SER A 321 -9.69 7.39 9.73
N GLN A 322 -9.00 8.43 9.24
CA GLN A 322 -9.66 9.58 8.60
C GLN A 322 -10.40 9.22 7.31
N GLY A 323 -9.81 8.38 6.44
CA GLY A 323 -10.50 7.91 5.24
C GLY A 323 -11.74 7.07 5.58
N GLU A 324 -11.63 6.18 6.56
CA GLU A 324 -12.75 5.38 7.05
C GLU A 324 -13.83 6.27 7.70
N GLU A 325 -13.43 7.17 8.61
CA GLU A 325 -14.33 8.11 9.29
C GLU A 325 -15.05 9.03 8.28
N PHE A 326 -14.31 9.52 7.26
CA PHE A 326 -14.87 10.31 6.16
C PHE A 326 -15.97 9.56 5.42
N ILE A 327 -15.72 8.31 5.02
CA ILE A 327 -16.71 7.51 4.29
C ILE A 327 -17.94 7.25 5.12
N LEU A 328 -17.75 6.78 6.36
CA LEU A 328 -18.84 6.45 7.27
C LEU A 328 -19.70 7.67 7.64
N GLU A 329 -19.06 8.84 7.79
CA GLU A 329 -19.80 10.08 8.10
C GLU A 329 -20.65 10.56 6.92
N ILE A 330 -20.12 10.49 5.68
CA ILE A 330 -20.89 10.81 4.48
C ILE A 330 -22.02 9.81 4.29
N GLU A 331 -21.76 8.50 4.43
CA GLU A 331 -22.79 7.47 4.30
C GLU A 331 -23.92 7.68 5.31
N ARG A 332 -23.56 8.00 6.55
CA ARG A 332 -24.53 8.23 7.63
C ARG A 332 -25.43 9.45 7.41
N ARG A 333 -24.88 10.56 6.88
CA ARG A 333 -25.61 11.83 6.72
C ARG A 333 -26.29 11.98 5.39
N HIS A 334 -25.65 11.52 4.32
CA HIS A 334 -26.04 11.81 2.94
C HIS A 334 -26.32 10.55 2.12
N GLY A 335 -25.97 9.37 2.64
CA GLY A 335 -26.15 8.09 1.94
C GLY A 335 -24.94 7.72 1.07
N ARG A 336 -24.87 6.42 0.75
CA ARG A 336 -23.77 5.82 -0.03
C ARG A 336 -23.68 6.37 -1.45
N ASP A 337 -24.81 6.73 -2.06
CA ASP A 337 -24.83 7.27 -3.43
C ASP A 337 -24.11 8.62 -3.51
N VAL A 338 -24.14 9.43 -2.46
CA VAL A 338 -23.37 10.68 -2.40
C VAL A 338 -21.88 10.35 -2.27
N PHE A 339 -21.49 9.43 -1.39
CA PHE A 339 -20.09 8.99 -1.31
C PHE A 339 -19.59 8.44 -2.65
N ASN A 340 -20.39 7.64 -3.36
CA ASN A 340 -20.00 7.04 -4.63
C ASN A 340 -19.70 8.05 -5.76
N GLN A 341 -20.05 9.34 -5.60
CA GLN A 341 -19.65 10.38 -6.54
C GLN A 341 -18.11 10.47 -6.64
N VAL A 342 -17.39 10.07 -5.58
CA VAL A 342 -15.92 10.09 -5.55
C VAL A 342 -15.29 9.29 -6.70
N TRP A 343 -15.96 8.27 -7.20
CA TRP A 343 -15.45 7.40 -8.25
C TRP A 343 -15.66 7.94 -9.67
N ARG A 344 -16.39 9.05 -9.85
CA ARG A 344 -16.74 9.58 -11.17
C ARG A 344 -15.65 10.40 -11.83
N ASP A 345 -14.86 11.15 -11.04
CA ASP A 345 -13.88 12.08 -11.56
C ASP A 345 -12.68 12.23 -10.61
N PRO A 346 -11.43 12.29 -11.10
CA PRO A 346 -10.25 12.51 -10.27
C PRO A 346 -10.29 13.85 -9.50
N ALA A 347 -11.05 14.85 -9.97
CA ALA A 347 -11.27 16.09 -9.26
C ALA A 347 -12.11 15.90 -7.98
N TYR A 348 -12.79 14.78 -7.83
CA TYR A 348 -13.59 14.46 -6.63
C TYR A 348 -12.78 13.76 -5.54
N LEU A 349 -11.50 13.50 -5.76
CA LEU A 349 -10.62 13.04 -4.67
C LEU A 349 -10.65 14.04 -3.51
N PRO A 350 -10.82 13.57 -2.26
CA PRO A 350 -10.83 14.47 -1.11
C PRO A 350 -9.44 15.01 -0.83
N THR A 351 -9.38 16.26 -0.43
CA THR A 351 -8.17 16.86 0.14
C THR A 351 -7.98 16.41 1.60
N PRO A 352 -6.78 16.57 2.18
CA PRO A 352 -6.57 16.27 3.61
C PRO A 352 -7.51 17.05 4.54
N GLU A 353 -7.88 18.28 4.19
CA GLU A 353 -8.84 19.09 4.95
C GLU A 353 -10.26 18.53 4.85
N GLU A 354 -10.67 18.11 3.65
CA GLU A 354 -12.00 17.51 3.43
C GLU A 354 -12.13 16.13 4.10
N LEU A 355 -11.05 15.37 4.23
CA LEU A 355 -11.04 14.14 5.03
C LEU A 355 -11.30 14.41 6.53
N GLU A 356 -10.85 15.56 7.04
CA GLU A 356 -11.13 15.97 8.42
C GLU A 356 -12.53 16.61 8.57
N GLN A 357 -13.04 17.21 7.48
CA GLN A 357 -14.32 17.94 7.45
C GLN A 357 -15.15 17.48 6.23
N PRO A 358 -15.82 16.32 6.28
CA PRO A 358 -16.53 15.72 5.14
C PRO A 358 -17.57 16.61 4.47
N GLU A 359 -18.19 17.53 5.22
CA GLU A 359 -19.17 18.49 4.69
C GLU A 359 -18.57 19.45 3.65
N LEU A 360 -17.27 19.78 3.74
CA LEU A 360 -16.60 20.57 2.71
C LEU A 360 -16.57 19.82 1.38
N TRP A 361 -16.27 18.53 1.42
CA TRP A 361 -16.27 17.67 0.24
C TRP A 361 -17.68 17.53 -0.35
N VAL A 362 -18.69 17.29 0.48
CA VAL A 362 -20.09 17.20 0.04
C VAL A 362 -20.54 18.51 -0.60
N GLY A 363 -20.19 19.67 -0.01
CA GLY A 363 -20.50 20.98 -0.59
C GLY A 363 -19.83 21.24 -1.94
N ARG A 364 -18.67 20.64 -2.20
CA ARG A 364 -17.95 20.75 -3.48
C ARG A 364 -18.43 19.77 -4.55
N VAL A 365 -18.83 18.55 -4.17
CA VAL A 365 -19.11 17.43 -5.10
C VAL A 365 -20.61 17.13 -5.16
N GLY A 366 -21.36 17.42 -4.12
CA GLY A 366 -22.76 16.99 -3.92
C GLY A 366 -23.81 17.85 -4.64
N THR A 367 -23.42 18.78 -5.51
CA THR A 367 -24.31 19.52 -6.40
C THR A 367 -24.26 18.94 -7.80
#